data_4ff8b0f0ded7ce5aa321a1594d694931
#
_entry.id   4ff8b0f0ded7ce5aa321a1594d694931
#
_cell.length_a   1.000
_cell.length_b   1.000
_cell.length_c   1.000
_cell.angle_alpha   90.00
_cell.angle_beta   90.00
_cell.angle_gamma   90.00
#
_symmetry.space_group_name_H-M   'P 1'
#
loop_
_entity.id
_entity.type
_entity.pdbx_description
1 polymer ?
#
loop_
_entity_poly.entity_id
_entity_poly.type
_entity_poly.pdbx_seq_one_letter_code
_entity_poly.pdbx_strand_id
1 'polypeptide(L)'
;QQSDIAEIVVPRSPDSHKGSHGTIAIVTGSSQMAGAALMAAHGAVRSGAGKVFLRVPGKVGPYCIGVQPEVMVKSVGTGDCFTADDAESIIAESNHWSVLAMGPGMGRDDGTRDFLKRVLEQVTCPVVLDADALNLLAGEKEFLSAIGHRLIVTPHLAEFSRLSGFSLDEIKDDLIGRARAFAADWKVNLVLKGAPTLIVSAKTGNVYVNPTGNAGMACGGMGDILTGMIAAMTAHQGMSDLCSAACAGVYLHGAAGDACRKDRGPYGFTPMETADAVPSVLADLEKNLALPILQQPLIGGK
;
A
#
# COMPACT_ATOMS: atom_id res chain seq x y z
N GLN A 1 -4.22 12.55 13.58
CA GLN A 1 -5.00 12.01 14.71
C GLN A 1 -6.10 11.06 14.20
N GLN A 2 -6.77 10.33 15.08
CA GLN A 2 -7.86 9.43 14.70
C GLN A 2 -9.00 10.19 13.99
N SER A 3 -9.31 11.39 14.45
CA SER A 3 -10.28 12.30 13.83
C SER A 3 -9.95 12.60 12.36
N ASP A 4 -8.69 12.89 12.08
CA ASP A 4 -8.26 13.26 10.73
C ASP A 4 -8.41 12.07 9.75
N ILE A 5 -8.18 10.85 10.23
CA ILE A 5 -8.37 9.63 9.43
C ILE A 5 -9.87 9.31 9.26
N ALA A 6 -10.67 9.52 10.30
CA ALA A 6 -12.12 9.33 10.22
C ALA A 6 -12.77 10.24 9.17
N GLU A 7 -12.27 11.46 9.01
CA GLU A 7 -12.73 12.39 7.95
C GLU A 7 -12.33 11.94 6.53
N ILE A 8 -11.20 11.21 6.41
CA ILE A 8 -10.69 10.71 5.13
C ILE A 8 -11.40 9.42 4.72
N VAL A 9 -11.62 8.50 5.66
CA VAL A 9 -12.25 7.19 5.40
C VAL A 9 -13.77 7.33 5.47
N VAL A 10 -14.36 7.66 4.34
CA VAL A 10 -15.81 7.85 4.22
C VAL A 10 -16.55 6.52 4.38
N PRO A 11 -17.62 6.47 5.23
CA PRO A 11 -18.47 5.29 5.35
C PRO A 11 -19.09 4.86 4.01
N ARG A 12 -19.29 3.57 3.85
CA ARG A 12 -19.89 3.02 2.62
C ARG A 12 -21.35 3.39 2.52
N SER A 13 -21.77 3.87 1.34
CA SER A 13 -23.18 4.06 1.07
C SER A 13 -23.92 2.71 1.03
N PRO A 14 -25.16 2.63 1.56
CA PRO A 14 -25.96 1.40 1.50
C PRO A 14 -26.25 0.88 0.09
N ASP A 15 -26.23 1.74 -0.91
CA ASP A 15 -26.42 1.42 -2.33
C ASP A 15 -25.12 1.16 -3.09
N SER A 16 -23.97 1.16 -2.39
CA SER A 16 -22.68 0.90 -3.01
C SER A 16 -22.55 -0.55 -3.48
N HIS A 17 -21.77 -0.76 -4.53
CA HIS A 17 -21.49 -2.08 -5.11
C HIS A 17 -19.98 -2.30 -5.27
N LYS A 18 -19.55 -3.52 -5.62
CA LYS A 18 -18.12 -3.85 -5.76
C LYS A 18 -17.33 -2.93 -6.69
N GLY A 19 -17.97 -2.29 -7.68
CA GLY A 19 -17.34 -1.30 -8.55
C GLY A 19 -17.06 0.03 -7.86
N SER A 20 -17.87 0.41 -6.86
CA SER A 20 -17.70 1.65 -6.10
C SER A 20 -16.46 1.66 -5.21
N HIS A 21 -15.94 0.47 -4.86
CA HIS A 21 -14.82 0.31 -3.94
C HIS A 21 -13.52 -0.05 -4.66
N GLY A 22 -13.44 0.25 -5.94
CA GLY A 22 -12.25 0.15 -6.76
C GLY A 22 -11.87 -1.28 -7.18
N THR A 23 -11.06 -1.31 -8.20
CA THR A 23 -10.44 -2.53 -8.73
C THR A 23 -8.93 -2.41 -8.52
N ILE A 24 -8.38 -3.23 -7.64
CA ILE A 24 -6.97 -3.23 -7.26
C ILE A 24 -6.25 -4.33 -8.03
N ALA A 25 -5.20 -3.97 -8.75
CA ALA A 25 -4.26 -4.93 -9.30
C ALA A 25 -3.02 -5.02 -8.42
N ILE A 26 -2.60 -6.23 -8.12
CA ILE A 26 -1.39 -6.53 -7.35
C ILE A 26 -0.52 -7.42 -8.23
N VAL A 27 0.61 -6.88 -8.66
CA VAL A 27 1.59 -7.55 -9.53
C VAL A 27 2.85 -7.79 -8.71
N THR A 28 3.01 -8.99 -8.17
CA THR A 28 3.99 -9.29 -7.13
C THR A 28 4.39 -10.76 -7.12
N GLY A 29 5.37 -11.10 -6.28
CA GLY A 29 5.78 -12.47 -6.03
C GLY A 29 6.79 -13.01 -7.02
N SER A 30 7.45 -14.06 -6.59
CA SER A 30 8.34 -14.93 -7.35
C SER A 30 8.25 -16.35 -6.77
N SER A 31 8.87 -17.34 -7.42
CA SER A 31 8.88 -18.73 -6.91
C SER A 31 9.46 -18.84 -5.50
N GLN A 32 10.33 -17.93 -5.11
CA GLN A 32 10.92 -17.90 -3.77
C GLN A 32 10.05 -17.14 -2.76
N MET A 33 9.14 -16.29 -3.20
CA MET A 33 8.37 -15.36 -2.35
C MET A 33 6.89 -15.29 -2.73
N ALA A 34 6.26 -16.43 -2.96
CA ALA A 34 4.81 -16.52 -3.23
C ALA A 34 3.96 -15.97 -2.08
N GLY A 35 4.42 -16.10 -0.82
CA GLY A 35 3.75 -15.59 0.36
C GLY A 35 3.58 -14.07 0.37
N ALA A 36 4.54 -13.32 -0.18
CA ALA A 36 4.44 -11.86 -0.28
C ALA A 36 3.25 -11.44 -1.16
N ALA A 37 3.01 -12.15 -2.26
CA ALA A 37 1.87 -11.92 -3.14
C ALA A 37 0.53 -12.15 -2.42
N LEU A 38 0.43 -13.24 -1.65
CA LEU A 38 -0.78 -13.55 -0.87
C LEU A 38 -1.03 -12.53 0.25
N MET A 39 0.02 -12.10 0.95
CA MET A 39 -0.07 -11.09 2.01
C MET A 39 -0.52 -9.73 1.45
N ALA A 40 0.05 -9.28 0.34
CA ALA A 40 -0.38 -8.04 -0.30
C ALA A 40 -1.85 -8.09 -0.75
N ALA A 41 -2.27 -9.21 -1.35
CA ALA A 41 -3.67 -9.41 -1.73
C ALA A 41 -4.61 -9.44 -0.52
N HIS A 42 -4.21 -10.10 0.56
CA HIS A 42 -4.99 -10.14 1.80
C HIS A 42 -5.16 -8.76 2.43
N GLY A 43 -4.07 -7.98 2.51
CA GLY A 43 -4.11 -6.59 2.97
C GLY A 43 -5.13 -5.75 2.20
N ALA A 44 -5.17 -5.88 0.87
CA ALA A 44 -6.15 -5.17 0.05
C ALA A 44 -7.60 -5.63 0.33
N VAL A 45 -7.86 -6.94 0.40
CA VAL A 45 -9.20 -7.48 0.68
C VAL A 45 -9.70 -7.00 2.05
N ARG A 46 -8.88 -7.13 3.08
CA ARG A 46 -9.27 -6.78 4.46
C ARG A 46 -9.45 -5.27 4.67
N SER A 47 -8.83 -4.46 3.81
CA SER A 47 -9.02 -2.99 3.79
C SER A 47 -10.22 -2.55 2.94
N GLY A 48 -11.02 -3.49 2.45
CA GLY A 48 -12.28 -3.18 1.81
C GLY A 48 -12.20 -2.95 0.29
N ALA A 49 -11.21 -3.48 -0.40
CA ALA A 49 -11.16 -3.47 -1.87
C ALA A 49 -12.43 -4.07 -2.48
N GLY A 50 -12.96 -3.45 -3.53
CA GLY A 50 -14.12 -3.96 -4.25
C GLY A 50 -13.82 -5.21 -5.08
N LYS A 51 -12.65 -5.23 -5.72
CA LYS A 51 -12.09 -6.37 -6.46
C LYS A 51 -10.58 -6.38 -6.32
N VAL A 52 -9.99 -7.54 -6.13
CA VAL A 52 -8.53 -7.73 -6.07
C VAL A 52 -8.11 -8.70 -7.17
N PHE A 53 -7.27 -8.21 -8.08
CA PHE A 53 -6.63 -8.98 -9.13
C PHE A 53 -5.17 -9.21 -8.78
N LEU A 54 -4.81 -10.45 -8.49
CA LEU A 54 -3.43 -10.84 -8.22
C LEU A 54 -2.81 -11.41 -9.50
N ARG A 55 -1.69 -10.82 -9.91
CA ARG A 55 -0.89 -11.25 -11.05
C ARG A 55 0.48 -11.69 -10.54
N VAL A 56 0.82 -12.93 -10.81
CA VAL A 56 2.04 -13.56 -10.33
C VAL A 56 2.75 -14.28 -11.48
N PRO A 57 4.08 -14.50 -11.41
CA PRO A 57 4.78 -15.28 -12.41
C PRO A 57 4.20 -16.68 -12.61
N GLY A 58 4.38 -17.25 -13.77
CA GLY A 58 3.73 -18.49 -14.19
C GLY A 58 3.83 -19.63 -13.21
N LYS A 59 5.00 -19.87 -12.64
CA LYS A 59 5.23 -20.93 -11.65
C LYS A 59 4.70 -20.63 -10.26
N VAL A 60 4.34 -19.38 -9.96
CA VAL A 60 3.80 -18.96 -8.67
C VAL A 60 2.28 -19.18 -8.58
N GLY A 61 1.58 -19.04 -9.71
CA GLY A 61 0.12 -19.15 -9.76
C GLY A 61 -0.47 -20.36 -9.05
N PRO A 62 0.03 -21.59 -9.27
CA PRO A 62 -0.49 -22.78 -8.59
C PRO A 62 -0.45 -22.71 -7.06
N TYR A 63 0.46 -21.93 -6.48
CA TYR A 63 0.54 -21.75 -5.01
C TYR A 63 -0.40 -20.68 -4.49
N CYS A 64 -0.96 -19.84 -5.36
CA CYS A 64 -1.83 -18.73 -4.98
C CYS A 64 -3.32 -19.01 -5.28
N ILE A 65 -3.59 -19.80 -6.33
CA ILE A 65 -4.96 -20.10 -6.77
C ILE A 65 -5.70 -20.87 -5.67
N GLY A 66 -6.85 -20.34 -5.25
CA GLY A 66 -7.72 -20.99 -4.25
C GLY A 66 -7.31 -20.79 -2.79
N VAL A 67 -6.17 -20.15 -2.51
CA VAL A 67 -5.76 -19.85 -1.12
C VAL A 67 -6.70 -18.81 -0.50
N GLN A 68 -7.06 -17.81 -1.28
CA GLN A 68 -8.04 -16.80 -0.90
C GLN A 68 -9.08 -16.66 -2.02
N PRO A 69 -10.28 -17.25 -1.84
CA PRO A 69 -11.29 -17.34 -2.92
C PRO A 69 -11.76 -16.00 -3.49
N GLU A 70 -11.68 -14.94 -2.69
CA GLU A 70 -12.08 -13.58 -3.10
C GLU A 70 -11.10 -12.91 -4.05
N VAL A 71 -9.87 -13.44 -4.17
CA VAL A 71 -8.80 -12.89 -5.00
C VAL A 71 -8.79 -13.56 -6.36
N MET A 72 -8.83 -12.75 -7.41
CA MET A 72 -8.78 -13.22 -8.80
C MET A 72 -7.33 -13.38 -9.26
N VAL A 73 -6.79 -14.58 -9.07
CA VAL A 73 -5.40 -14.92 -9.41
C VAL A 73 -5.27 -15.28 -10.89
N LYS A 74 -4.22 -14.73 -11.54
CA LYS A 74 -3.81 -15.12 -12.89
C LYS A 74 -2.30 -15.25 -12.97
N SER A 75 -1.82 -16.37 -13.49
CA SER A 75 -0.42 -16.55 -13.86
C SER A 75 -0.06 -15.73 -15.09
N VAL A 76 1.12 -15.13 -15.11
CA VAL A 76 1.67 -14.34 -16.21
C VAL A 76 2.99 -14.94 -16.64
N GLY A 77 3.13 -15.24 -17.92
CA GLY A 77 4.29 -15.97 -18.44
C GLY A 77 4.40 -17.40 -17.91
N THR A 78 5.60 -17.95 -17.92
CA THR A 78 5.90 -19.34 -17.51
C THR A 78 7.08 -19.44 -16.53
N GLY A 79 7.67 -18.30 -16.18
CA GLY A 79 8.90 -18.20 -15.39
C GLY A 79 8.70 -18.28 -13.88
N ASP A 80 9.83 -18.22 -13.17
CA ASP A 80 9.92 -18.07 -11.72
C ASP A 80 9.74 -16.63 -11.26
N CYS A 81 10.12 -15.67 -12.12
CA CYS A 81 9.99 -14.22 -11.97
C CYS A 81 9.33 -13.65 -13.22
N PHE A 82 8.95 -12.38 -13.18
CA PHE A 82 8.49 -11.64 -14.36
C PHE A 82 9.65 -11.34 -15.30
N THR A 83 9.35 -11.32 -16.60
CA THR A 83 10.28 -10.92 -17.66
C THR A 83 9.70 -9.76 -18.48
N ALA A 84 10.54 -9.07 -19.24
CA ALA A 84 10.12 -7.95 -20.08
C ALA A 84 8.95 -8.31 -21.03
N ASP A 85 8.88 -9.54 -21.51
CA ASP A 85 7.83 -10.00 -22.42
C ASP A 85 6.46 -10.17 -21.71
N ASP A 86 6.46 -10.32 -20.41
CA ASP A 86 5.25 -10.45 -19.61
C ASP A 86 4.51 -9.12 -19.43
N ALA A 87 5.18 -8.00 -19.69
CA ALA A 87 4.64 -6.65 -19.48
C ALA A 87 3.38 -6.38 -20.29
N GLU A 88 3.31 -6.83 -21.53
CA GLU A 88 2.16 -6.64 -22.42
C GLU A 88 0.87 -7.21 -21.82
N SER A 89 0.95 -8.38 -21.19
CA SER A 89 -0.20 -9.01 -20.51
C SER A 89 -0.75 -8.16 -19.37
N ILE A 90 0.10 -7.42 -18.67
CA ILE A 90 -0.27 -6.52 -17.57
C ILE A 90 -0.85 -5.21 -18.12
N ILE A 91 -0.18 -4.64 -19.11
CA ILE A 91 -0.57 -3.37 -19.74
C ILE A 91 -1.96 -3.49 -20.37
N ALA A 92 -2.24 -4.57 -21.07
CA ALA A 92 -3.52 -4.81 -21.75
C ALA A 92 -4.72 -4.82 -20.77
N GLU A 93 -4.51 -5.20 -19.50
CA GLU A 93 -5.55 -5.20 -18.48
C GLU A 93 -5.66 -3.87 -17.69
N SER A 94 -4.66 -2.99 -17.79
CA SER A 94 -4.47 -1.87 -16.87
C SER A 94 -5.58 -0.81 -16.91
N ASN A 95 -6.27 -0.65 -18.03
CA ASN A 95 -7.36 0.32 -18.20
C ASN A 95 -8.58 0.05 -17.29
N HIS A 96 -8.66 -1.13 -16.69
CA HIS A 96 -9.74 -1.52 -15.77
C HIS A 96 -9.36 -1.37 -14.31
N TRP A 97 -8.15 -0.93 -14.00
CA TRP A 97 -7.65 -0.85 -12.63
C TRP A 97 -7.76 0.57 -12.06
N SER A 98 -8.23 0.65 -10.84
CA SER A 98 -8.24 1.91 -10.08
C SER A 98 -6.86 2.23 -9.52
N VAL A 99 -6.07 1.20 -9.24
CA VAL A 99 -4.72 1.29 -8.69
C VAL A 99 -3.93 0.01 -9.00
N LEU A 100 -2.63 0.15 -9.13
CA LEU A 100 -1.67 -0.93 -9.29
C LEU A 100 -0.70 -0.93 -8.08
N ALA A 101 -0.46 -2.09 -7.47
CA ALA A 101 0.59 -2.28 -6.47
C ALA A 101 1.64 -3.25 -7.01
N MET A 102 2.93 -2.92 -6.87
CA MET A 102 4.05 -3.72 -7.36
C MET A 102 5.20 -3.76 -6.35
N GLY A 103 5.92 -4.87 -6.33
CA GLY A 103 7.21 -4.94 -5.66
C GLY A 103 7.40 -6.09 -4.67
N PRO A 104 6.49 -6.34 -3.72
CA PRO A 104 6.70 -7.38 -2.73
C PRO A 104 7.09 -8.72 -3.36
N GLY A 105 8.31 -9.21 -3.07
CA GLY A 105 8.78 -10.52 -3.50
C GLY A 105 8.92 -10.75 -5.00
N MET A 106 9.06 -9.69 -5.82
CA MET A 106 9.20 -9.83 -7.29
C MET A 106 10.53 -10.41 -7.73
N GLY A 107 11.57 -10.37 -6.88
CA GLY A 107 12.95 -10.64 -7.26
C GLY A 107 13.66 -9.39 -7.79
N ARG A 108 14.98 -9.52 -8.03
CA ARG A 108 15.86 -8.37 -8.37
C ARG A 108 16.72 -8.60 -9.58
N ASP A 109 16.30 -9.46 -10.47
CA ASP A 109 17.00 -9.70 -11.73
C ASP A 109 16.68 -8.62 -12.78
N ASP A 110 17.52 -8.55 -13.82
CA ASP A 110 17.39 -7.53 -14.87
C ASP A 110 16.09 -7.70 -15.68
N GLY A 111 15.63 -8.93 -15.90
CA GLY A 111 14.37 -9.19 -16.59
C GLY A 111 13.17 -8.62 -15.84
N THR A 112 13.17 -8.73 -14.50
CA THR A 112 12.14 -8.15 -13.63
C THR A 112 12.23 -6.61 -13.62
N ARG A 113 13.44 -6.03 -13.70
CA ARG A 113 13.61 -4.58 -13.85
C ARG A 113 12.99 -4.08 -15.16
N ASP A 114 13.31 -4.72 -16.27
CA ASP A 114 12.80 -4.32 -17.57
C ASP A 114 11.28 -4.47 -17.66
N PHE A 115 10.72 -5.55 -17.09
CA PHE A 115 9.30 -5.73 -16.92
C PHE A 115 8.67 -4.55 -16.16
N LEU A 116 9.20 -4.23 -14.99
CA LEU A 116 8.71 -3.18 -14.12
C LEU A 116 8.70 -1.82 -14.83
N LYS A 117 9.80 -1.46 -15.53
CA LYS A 117 9.90 -0.20 -16.28
C LYS A 117 8.87 -0.14 -17.40
N ARG A 118 8.74 -1.18 -18.22
CA ARG A 118 7.74 -1.25 -19.31
C ARG A 118 6.31 -1.09 -18.80
N VAL A 119 5.96 -1.76 -17.71
CA VAL A 119 4.63 -1.61 -17.10
C VAL A 119 4.42 -0.17 -16.61
N LEU A 120 5.38 0.39 -15.89
CA LEU A 120 5.28 1.76 -15.35
C LEU A 120 5.24 2.85 -16.44
N GLU A 121 5.80 2.64 -17.60
CA GLU A 121 5.73 3.58 -18.72
C GLU A 121 4.33 3.67 -19.33
N GLN A 122 3.57 2.59 -19.32
CA GLN A 122 2.33 2.47 -20.06
C GLN A 122 1.06 2.59 -19.19
N VAL A 123 1.12 2.15 -17.92
CA VAL A 123 -0.05 2.26 -17.04
C VAL A 123 -0.29 3.73 -16.65
N THR A 124 -1.56 4.11 -16.53
CA THR A 124 -1.95 5.49 -16.20
C THR A 124 -2.56 5.65 -14.81
N CYS A 125 -3.01 4.54 -14.21
CA CYS A 125 -3.56 4.57 -12.86
C CYS A 125 -2.49 4.89 -11.79
N PRO A 126 -2.90 5.30 -10.58
CA PRO A 126 -2.01 5.40 -9.43
C PRO A 126 -1.26 4.09 -9.17
N VAL A 127 -0.01 4.19 -8.69
CA VAL A 127 0.84 3.02 -8.41
C VAL A 127 1.45 3.10 -7.02
N VAL A 128 1.39 1.99 -6.29
CA VAL A 128 2.11 1.78 -5.03
C VAL A 128 3.32 0.91 -5.31
N LEU A 129 4.52 1.40 -5.00
CA LEU A 129 5.80 0.70 -5.18
C LEU A 129 6.44 0.39 -3.83
N ASP A 130 6.77 -0.87 -3.59
CA ASP A 130 7.41 -1.33 -2.35
C ASP A 130 8.53 -2.34 -2.63
N ALA A 131 9.34 -2.60 -1.64
CA ALA A 131 10.31 -3.71 -1.57
C ALA A 131 11.20 -3.84 -2.83
N ASP A 132 11.11 -4.97 -3.55
CA ASP A 132 11.99 -5.24 -4.69
C ASP A 132 11.81 -4.25 -5.84
N ALA A 133 10.61 -3.71 -6.05
CA ALA A 133 10.41 -2.66 -7.06
C ALA A 133 11.25 -1.40 -6.74
N LEU A 134 11.34 -1.00 -5.48
CA LEU A 134 12.17 0.12 -5.07
C LEU A 134 13.66 -0.16 -5.24
N ASN A 135 14.08 -1.39 -4.94
CA ASN A 135 15.48 -1.80 -5.13
C ASN A 135 15.87 -1.83 -6.61
N LEU A 136 14.98 -2.32 -7.49
CA LEU A 136 15.20 -2.37 -8.94
C LEU A 136 15.26 -0.98 -9.60
N LEU A 137 14.55 -0.01 -9.02
CA LEU A 137 14.49 1.38 -9.50
C LEU A 137 15.43 2.34 -8.76
N ALA A 138 16.32 1.81 -7.92
CA ALA A 138 17.34 2.62 -7.27
C ALA A 138 18.25 3.28 -8.33
N GLY A 139 18.43 4.62 -8.21
CA GLY A 139 19.17 5.41 -9.19
C GLY A 139 18.39 5.88 -10.43
N GLU A 140 17.14 5.44 -10.60
CA GLU A 140 16.26 5.82 -11.74
C GLU A 140 15.45 7.10 -11.47
N LYS A 141 16.08 8.12 -10.91
CA LYS A 141 15.42 9.37 -10.47
C LYS A 141 14.63 10.04 -11.58
N GLU A 142 15.23 10.24 -12.75
CA GLU A 142 14.61 10.91 -13.89
C GLU A 142 13.36 10.18 -14.34
N PHE A 143 13.44 8.85 -14.41
CA PHE A 143 12.32 7.99 -14.76
C PHE A 143 11.17 8.10 -13.72
N LEU A 144 11.47 7.93 -12.43
CA LEU A 144 10.46 8.00 -11.38
C LEU A 144 9.86 9.38 -11.23
N SER A 145 10.64 10.45 -11.36
CA SER A 145 10.14 11.83 -11.25
C SER A 145 9.21 12.22 -12.40
N ALA A 146 9.39 11.64 -13.59
CA ALA A 146 8.50 11.86 -14.73
C ALA A 146 7.08 11.32 -14.48
N ILE A 147 6.94 10.22 -13.74
CA ILE A 147 5.67 9.58 -13.41
C ILE A 147 5.26 9.77 -11.93
N GLY A 148 6.04 10.53 -11.17
CA GLY A 148 5.95 10.63 -9.72
C GLY A 148 4.58 11.10 -9.20
N HIS A 149 3.89 11.93 -9.97
CA HIS A 149 2.58 12.47 -9.63
C HIS A 149 1.51 11.40 -9.33
N ARG A 150 1.72 10.17 -9.78
CA ARG A 150 0.83 9.02 -9.56
C ARG A 150 1.45 7.93 -8.68
N LEU A 151 2.62 8.20 -8.08
CA LEU A 151 3.34 7.21 -7.26
C LEU A 151 3.15 7.44 -5.76
N ILE A 152 2.99 6.31 -5.05
CA ILE A 152 3.27 6.18 -3.62
C ILE A 152 4.41 5.19 -3.49
N VAL A 153 5.51 5.60 -2.88
CA VAL A 153 6.68 4.74 -2.62
C VAL A 153 6.79 4.46 -1.13
N THR A 154 7.05 3.21 -0.74
CA THR A 154 6.97 2.78 0.67
C THR A 154 8.28 2.17 1.21
N PRO A 155 9.44 2.85 1.07
CA PRO A 155 10.71 2.30 1.53
C PRO A 155 10.81 2.19 3.06
N HIS A 156 11.48 1.16 3.57
CA HIS A 156 12.10 1.21 4.89
C HIS A 156 13.44 1.96 4.83
N LEU A 157 14.05 2.29 5.97
CA LEU A 157 15.28 3.14 6.02
C LEU A 157 16.41 2.66 5.09
N ALA A 158 16.66 1.35 5.00
CA ALA A 158 17.71 0.83 4.14
C ALA A 158 17.35 0.86 2.64
N GLU A 159 16.08 0.68 2.27
CA GLU A 159 15.59 0.91 0.91
C GLU A 159 15.64 2.39 0.56
N PHE A 160 15.26 3.25 1.50
CA PHE A 160 15.31 4.70 1.31
C PHE A 160 16.75 5.19 1.08
N SER A 161 17.71 4.68 1.84
CA SER A 161 19.14 4.98 1.64
C SER A 161 19.59 4.59 0.22
N ARG A 162 19.27 3.37 -0.23
CA ARG A 162 19.63 2.92 -1.60
C ARG A 162 18.94 3.74 -2.69
N LEU A 163 17.66 4.04 -2.51
CA LEU A 163 16.85 4.77 -3.49
C LEU A 163 17.30 6.23 -3.60
N SER A 164 17.50 6.88 -2.47
CA SER A 164 17.83 8.32 -2.41
C SER A 164 19.31 8.65 -2.60
N GLY A 165 20.21 7.68 -2.32
CA GLY A 165 21.65 7.89 -2.25
C GLY A 165 22.14 8.49 -0.94
N PHE A 166 21.26 8.86 0.02
CA PHE A 166 21.67 9.31 1.35
C PHE A 166 22.21 8.14 2.18
N SER A 167 23.27 8.39 2.95
CA SER A 167 23.74 7.43 3.95
C SER A 167 22.73 7.28 5.10
N LEU A 168 22.79 6.14 5.80
CA LEU A 168 21.93 5.92 6.97
C LEU A 168 22.14 6.95 8.08
N ASP A 169 23.36 7.45 8.23
CA ASP A 169 23.68 8.46 9.25
C ASP A 169 23.08 9.82 8.86
N GLU A 170 23.23 10.26 7.62
CA GLU A 170 22.55 11.47 7.13
C GLU A 170 21.02 11.42 7.30
N ILE A 171 20.42 10.24 7.06
CA ILE A 171 18.99 10.04 7.24
C ILE A 171 18.60 10.14 8.72
N LYS A 172 19.39 9.56 9.62
CA LYS A 172 19.13 9.61 11.08
C LYS A 172 19.31 11.01 11.66
N ASP A 173 20.29 11.75 11.17
CA ASP A 173 20.59 13.10 11.63
C ASP A 173 19.48 14.10 11.26
N ASP A 174 18.85 13.93 10.09
CA ASP A 174 17.75 14.80 9.63
C ASP A 174 16.70 14.00 8.86
N LEU A 175 16.00 13.10 9.56
CA LEU A 175 14.99 12.21 8.96
C LEU A 175 13.89 12.98 8.21
N ILE A 176 13.36 14.05 8.83
CA ILE A 176 12.25 14.82 8.25
C ILE A 176 12.72 15.64 7.05
N GLY A 177 13.87 16.32 7.17
CA GLY A 177 14.41 17.10 6.07
C GLY A 177 14.78 16.24 4.86
N ARG A 178 15.43 15.08 5.08
CA ARG A 178 15.78 14.15 4.00
C ARG A 178 14.54 13.55 3.34
N ALA A 179 13.53 13.14 4.12
CA ALA A 179 12.27 12.64 3.58
C ALA A 179 11.55 13.69 2.72
N ARG A 180 11.48 14.94 3.20
CA ARG A 180 10.89 16.07 2.47
C ARG A 180 11.64 16.40 1.20
N ALA A 181 12.96 16.50 1.27
CA ALA A 181 13.80 16.77 0.11
C ALA A 181 13.63 15.70 -0.97
N PHE A 182 13.63 14.42 -0.58
CA PHE A 182 13.42 13.32 -1.50
C PHE A 182 12.03 13.38 -2.18
N ALA A 183 10.95 13.55 -1.40
CA ALA A 183 9.60 13.61 -1.95
C ALA A 183 9.42 14.74 -2.96
N ALA A 184 10.01 15.92 -2.68
CA ALA A 184 9.99 17.07 -3.58
C ALA A 184 10.83 16.83 -4.86
N ASP A 185 12.00 16.27 -4.71
CA ASP A 185 13.00 16.10 -5.77
C ASP A 185 12.59 14.98 -6.75
N TRP A 186 12.00 13.90 -6.23
CA TRP A 186 11.49 12.76 -6.99
C TRP A 186 10.01 12.89 -7.35
N LYS A 187 9.34 13.95 -6.85
CA LYS A 187 7.93 14.26 -7.09
C LYS A 187 6.97 13.11 -6.71
N VAL A 188 7.32 12.31 -5.71
CA VAL A 188 6.58 11.13 -5.26
C VAL A 188 5.99 11.31 -3.87
N ASN A 189 4.83 10.71 -3.61
CA ASN A 189 4.35 10.58 -2.24
C ASN A 189 5.17 9.49 -1.55
N LEU A 190 5.77 9.83 -0.41
CA LEU A 190 6.68 8.96 0.31
C LEU A 190 6.02 8.44 1.58
N VAL A 191 6.08 7.13 1.80
CA VAL A 191 5.82 6.47 3.08
C VAL A 191 7.16 5.90 3.58
N LEU A 192 7.87 6.63 4.41
CA LEU A 192 9.12 6.17 5.00
C LEU A 192 8.82 5.32 6.22
N LYS A 193 8.91 3.98 6.04
CA LYS A 193 8.60 2.99 7.08
C LYS A 193 9.62 3.05 8.23
N GLY A 194 9.13 3.16 9.45
CA GLY A 194 9.93 3.24 10.67
C GLY A 194 9.07 3.36 11.91
N ALA A 195 9.70 3.66 13.04
CA ALA A 195 9.04 3.98 14.29
C ALA A 195 9.49 5.38 14.77
N PRO A 196 8.69 6.41 14.44
CA PRO A 196 7.41 6.40 13.71
C PRO A 196 7.58 6.31 12.17
N THR A 197 6.52 5.90 11.47
CA THR A 197 6.43 6.02 10.01
C THR A 197 6.10 7.46 9.63
N LEU A 198 6.82 8.01 8.64
CA LEU A 198 6.54 9.33 8.06
C LEU A 198 5.85 9.21 6.72
N ILE A 199 4.85 10.05 6.48
CA ILE A 199 4.21 10.21 5.17
C ILE A 199 4.49 11.62 4.66
N VAL A 200 4.99 11.76 3.43
CA VAL A 200 5.31 13.07 2.85
C VAL A 200 4.55 13.27 1.55
N SER A 201 3.84 14.37 1.47
CA SER A 201 3.12 14.77 0.27
C SER A 201 4.05 15.35 -0.79
N ALA A 202 4.06 14.77 -1.99
CA ALA A 202 4.76 15.32 -3.14
C ALA A 202 4.26 16.72 -3.53
N LYS A 203 2.96 16.96 -3.35
CA LYS A 203 2.29 18.19 -3.78
C LYS A 203 2.54 19.38 -2.85
N THR A 204 2.50 19.13 -1.53
CA THR A 204 2.53 20.21 -0.53
C THR A 204 3.82 20.25 0.28
N GLY A 205 4.61 19.17 0.29
CA GLY A 205 5.76 18.97 1.16
C GLY A 205 5.39 18.78 2.64
N ASN A 206 4.09 18.65 2.95
CA ASN A 206 3.63 18.36 4.31
C ASN A 206 4.12 16.98 4.76
N VAL A 207 4.53 16.90 6.01
CA VAL A 207 4.99 15.66 6.65
C VAL A 207 3.98 15.27 7.72
N TYR A 208 3.48 14.05 7.63
CA TYR A 208 2.57 13.44 8.61
C TYR A 208 3.32 12.35 9.36
N VAL A 209 3.19 12.35 10.67
CA VAL A 209 3.81 11.35 11.55
C VAL A 209 2.73 10.39 12.01
N ASN A 210 2.88 9.11 11.69
CA ASN A 210 1.90 8.11 12.10
C ASN A 210 2.04 7.79 13.61
N PRO A 211 0.95 7.92 14.40
CA PRO A 211 0.99 7.67 15.84
C PRO A 211 0.69 6.22 16.23
N THR A 212 0.34 5.35 15.29
CA THR A 212 -0.12 3.98 15.54
C THR A 212 0.96 2.95 15.23
N GLY A 213 0.82 1.77 15.77
CA GLY A 213 1.74 0.65 15.59
C GLY A 213 2.62 0.41 16.80
N ASN A 214 3.20 -0.77 16.88
CA ASN A 214 4.01 -1.21 17.99
C ASN A 214 5.13 -2.17 17.57
N ALA A 215 6.07 -2.44 18.49
CA ALA A 215 7.24 -3.29 18.23
C ALA A 215 6.88 -4.76 17.86
N GLY A 216 5.70 -5.24 18.22
CA GLY A 216 5.22 -6.59 17.83
C GLY A 216 5.02 -6.74 16.32
N MET A 217 4.90 -5.62 15.59
CA MET A 217 4.80 -5.60 14.14
C MET A 217 6.16 -5.80 13.43
N ALA A 218 7.26 -5.94 14.16
CA ALA A 218 8.60 -6.14 13.57
C ALA A 218 8.79 -7.59 13.10
N CYS A 219 8.03 -8.01 12.09
CA CYS A 219 8.14 -9.33 11.47
C CYS A 219 7.99 -9.26 9.93
N GLY A 220 8.51 -10.29 9.25
CA GLY A 220 8.43 -10.37 7.80
C GLY A 220 6.97 -10.40 7.30
N GLY A 221 6.68 -9.69 6.22
CA GLY A 221 5.35 -9.63 5.61
C GLY A 221 4.48 -8.45 6.04
N MET A 222 4.82 -7.71 7.10
CA MET A 222 4.07 -6.50 7.51
C MET A 222 4.08 -5.42 6.43
N GLY A 223 5.21 -5.26 5.71
CA GLY A 223 5.29 -4.36 4.56
C GLY A 223 4.38 -4.79 3.42
N ASP A 224 4.32 -6.10 3.15
CA ASP A 224 3.51 -6.65 2.05
C ASP A 224 2.02 -6.39 2.29
N ILE A 225 1.53 -6.64 3.52
CA ILE A 225 0.17 -6.28 3.96
C ILE A 225 -0.08 -4.78 3.78
N LEU A 226 0.86 -3.92 4.25
CA LEU A 226 0.73 -2.46 4.13
C LEU A 226 0.61 -2.02 2.68
N THR A 227 1.37 -2.62 1.77
CA THR A 227 1.29 -2.33 0.32
C THR A 227 -0.13 -2.56 -0.21
N GLY A 228 -0.75 -3.68 0.12
CA GLY A 228 -2.14 -3.98 -0.24
C GLY A 228 -3.14 -3.02 0.41
N MET A 229 -2.93 -2.67 1.66
CA MET A 229 -3.79 -1.73 2.39
C MET A 229 -3.75 -0.33 1.78
N ILE A 230 -2.56 0.20 1.46
CA ILE A 230 -2.41 1.50 0.80
C ILE A 230 -3.08 1.47 -0.58
N ALA A 231 -2.93 0.38 -1.34
CA ALA A 231 -3.59 0.24 -2.63
C ALA A 231 -5.13 0.27 -2.48
N ALA A 232 -5.69 -0.42 -1.48
CA ALA A 232 -7.13 -0.39 -1.22
C ALA A 232 -7.61 1.01 -0.84
N MET A 233 -6.87 1.73 0.00
CA MET A 233 -7.20 3.12 0.36
C MET A 233 -7.07 4.07 -0.84
N THR A 234 -6.11 3.86 -1.73
CA THR A 234 -5.95 4.65 -2.96
C THR A 234 -7.15 4.50 -3.90
N ALA A 235 -7.78 3.33 -3.92
CA ALA A 235 -8.97 3.05 -4.72
C ALA A 235 -10.29 3.39 -4.00
N HIS A 236 -10.24 3.81 -2.73
CA HIS A 236 -11.42 4.07 -1.90
C HIS A 236 -12.18 5.28 -2.41
N GLN A 237 -13.52 5.15 -2.54
CA GLN A 237 -14.41 6.24 -2.95
C GLN A 237 -14.35 7.40 -1.94
N GLY A 238 -14.17 8.62 -2.42
CA GLY A 238 -14.02 9.80 -1.57
C GLY A 238 -12.58 10.15 -1.20
N MET A 239 -11.60 9.33 -1.59
CA MET A 239 -10.20 9.67 -1.37
C MET A 239 -9.79 10.87 -2.22
N SER A 240 -9.32 11.95 -1.56
CA SER A 240 -9.06 13.24 -2.21
C SER A 240 -7.74 13.27 -2.98
N ASP A 241 -6.74 12.55 -2.49
CA ASP A 241 -5.39 12.49 -3.06
C ASP A 241 -4.59 11.28 -2.54
N LEU A 242 -3.46 10.99 -3.21
CA LEU A 242 -2.61 9.84 -2.89
C LEU A 242 -1.96 9.92 -1.50
N CYS A 243 -1.65 11.12 -1.02
CA CYS A 243 -1.05 11.29 0.30
C CYS A 243 -2.06 10.95 1.41
N SER A 244 -3.31 11.39 1.26
CA SER A 244 -4.41 11.03 2.18
C SER A 244 -4.64 9.52 2.20
N ALA A 245 -4.60 8.87 1.02
CA ALA A 245 -4.68 7.41 0.92
C ALA A 245 -3.54 6.70 1.67
N ALA A 246 -2.32 7.20 1.51
CA ALA A 246 -1.15 6.68 2.22
C ALA A 246 -1.28 6.87 3.74
N CYS A 247 -1.74 8.04 4.19
CA CYS A 247 -1.99 8.31 5.61
C CYS A 247 -3.04 7.34 6.20
N ALA A 248 -4.16 7.13 5.50
CA ALA A 248 -5.20 6.20 5.92
C ALA A 248 -4.67 4.76 5.99
N GLY A 249 -4.00 4.27 4.94
CA GLY A 249 -3.43 2.92 4.91
C GLY A 249 -2.42 2.67 6.02
N VAL A 250 -1.50 3.61 6.25
CA VAL A 250 -0.48 3.50 7.31
C VAL A 250 -1.11 3.55 8.70
N TYR A 251 -2.08 4.44 8.92
CA TYR A 251 -2.78 4.54 10.20
C TYR A 251 -3.54 3.25 10.52
N LEU A 252 -4.34 2.75 9.58
CA LEU A 252 -5.12 1.52 9.74
C LEU A 252 -4.22 0.31 10.01
N HIS A 253 -3.10 0.20 9.31
CA HIS A 253 -2.12 -0.86 9.53
C HIS A 253 -1.55 -0.83 10.95
N GLY A 254 -1.11 0.33 11.42
CA GLY A 254 -0.60 0.48 12.77
C GLY A 254 -1.67 0.22 13.84
N ALA A 255 -2.88 0.78 13.67
CA ALA A 255 -3.99 0.59 14.60
C ALA A 255 -4.45 -0.88 14.67
N ALA A 256 -4.42 -1.60 13.54
CA ALA A 256 -4.70 -3.03 13.50
C ALA A 256 -3.62 -3.83 14.25
N GLY A 257 -2.34 -3.45 14.10
CA GLY A 257 -1.25 -4.02 14.90
C GLY A 257 -1.39 -3.75 16.40
N ASP A 258 -1.88 -2.56 16.78
CA ASP A 258 -2.18 -2.22 18.18
C ASP A 258 -3.34 -3.05 18.74
N ALA A 259 -4.38 -3.30 17.94
CA ALA A 259 -5.46 -4.21 18.30
C ALA A 259 -4.94 -5.65 18.50
N CYS A 260 -4.11 -6.16 17.59
CA CYS A 260 -3.48 -7.48 17.74
C CYS A 260 -2.65 -7.58 19.02
N ARG A 261 -1.84 -6.56 19.33
CA ARG A 261 -1.06 -6.54 20.57
C ARG A 261 -1.95 -6.59 21.81
N LYS A 262 -3.08 -5.87 21.80
CA LYS A 262 -4.02 -5.85 22.90
C LYS A 262 -4.67 -7.21 23.13
N ASP A 263 -5.04 -7.89 22.05
CA ASP A 263 -5.82 -9.13 22.11
C ASP A 263 -4.95 -10.38 22.26
N ARG A 264 -3.73 -10.38 21.70
CA ARG A 264 -2.84 -11.55 21.61
C ARG A 264 -1.53 -11.40 22.38
N GLY A 265 -1.21 -10.19 22.86
CA GLY A 265 0.06 -9.88 23.52
C GLY A 265 1.11 -9.27 22.58
N PRO A 266 2.30 -8.95 23.13
CA PRO A 266 3.31 -8.14 22.42
C PRO A 266 4.12 -8.89 21.35
N TYR A 267 3.99 -10.21 21.24
CA TYR A 267 4.79 -11.05 20.34
C TYR A 267 3.93 -12.05 19.58
N GLY A 268 4.37 -12.40 18.38
CA GLY A 268 3.93 -13.58 17.65
C GLY A 268 2.61 -13.44 16.88
N PHE A 269 1.96 -12.28 16.88
CA PHE A 269 0.88 -12.06 15.93
C PHE A 269 1.45 -11.84 14.52
N THR A 270 0.76 -12.36 13.54
CA THR A 270 1.21 -12.43 12.15
C THR A 270 0.73 -11.22 11.32
N PRO A 271 1.33 -10.98 10.13
CA PRO A 271 0.79 -10.01 9.17
C PRO A 271 -0.67 -10.29 8.78
N MET A 272 -1.02 -11.56 8.58
CA MET A 272 -2.39 -11.94 8.22
C MET A 272 -3.37 -11.59 9.32
N GLU A 273 -3.06 -11.87 10.59
CA GLU A 273 -3.89 -11.49 11.74
C GLU A 273 -3.99 -9.97 11.89
N THR A 274 -2.93 -9.23 11.57
CA THR A 274 -2.97 -7.76 11.53
C THR A 274 -3.96 -7.28 10.47
N ALA A 275 -3.93 -7.84 9.27
CA ALA A 275 -4.91 -7.51 8.24
C ALA A 275 -6.34 -7.90 8.68
N ASP A 276 -6.52 -9.04 9.34
CA ASP A 276 -7.82 -9.50 9.83
C ASP A 276 -8.43 -8.59 10.91
N ALA A 277 -7.61 -7.82 11.62
CA ALA A 277 -8.07 -6.81 12.59
C ALA A 277 -8.58 -5.50 11.94
N VAL A 278 -8.22 -5.23 10.67
CA VAL A 278 -8.56 -3.96 9.97
C VAL A 278 -10.07 -3.67 9.94
N PRO A 279 -10.98 -4.62 9.64
CA PRO A 279 -12.42 -4.34 9.64
C PRO A 279 -12.95 -3.84 10.98
N SER A 280 -12.42 -4.34 12.10
CA SER A 280 -12.81 -3.86 13.44
C SER A 280 -12.33 -2.44 13.69
N VAL A 281 -11.11 -2.10 13.25
CA VAL A 281 -10.58 -0.73 13.33
C VAL A 281 -11.43 0.23 12.49
N LEU A 282 -11.82 -0.16 11.29
CA LEU A 282 -12.71 0.64 10.43
C LEU A 282 -14.07 0.86 11.09
N ALA A 283 -14.68 -0.17 11.67
CA ALA A 283 -15.94 -0.06 12.38
C ALA A 283 -15.86 0.90 13.59
N ASP A 284 -14.73 0.93 14.28
CA ASP A 284 -14.52 1.88 15.39
C ASP A 284 -14.31 3.33 14.91
N LEU A 285 -13.71 3.52 13.74
CA LEU A 285 -13.64 4.85 13.11
C LEU A 285 -15.03 5.35 12.70
N GLU A 286 -15.87 4.51 12.11
CA GLU A 286 -17.26 4.86 11.74
C GLU A 286 -18.10 5.25 12.96
N LYS A 287 -18.02 4.51 14.07
CA LYS A 287 -18.72 4.86 15.31
C LYS A 287 -18.36 6.25 15.84
N ASN A 288 -17.08 6.61 15.74
CA ASN A 288 -16.61 7.92 16.19
C ASN A 288 -17.08 9.08 15.29
N LEU A 289 -17.36 8.82 14.02
CA LEU A 289 -17.99 9.79 13.11
C LEU A 289 -19.49 9.99 13.42
N ALA A 290 -20.19 8.94 13.84
CA ALA A 290 -21.62 8.98 14.12
C ALA A 290 -21.97 9.71 15.43
N LEU A 291 -21.08 9.74 16.42
CA LEU A 291 -21.32 10.35 17.73
C LEU A 291 -21.62 11.87 17.70
N PRO A 292 -20.98 12.73 16.88
CA PRO A 292 -21.33 14.15 16.81
C PRO A 292 -22.74 14.42 16.28
N ILE A 293 -23.25 13.56 15.41
CA ILE A 293 -24.60 13.72 14.82
C ILE A 293 -25.69 13.37 15.84
N LEU A 294 -25.43 12.39 16.69
CA LEU A 294 -26.38 11.96 17.74
C LEU A 294 -26.40 12.90 18.95
N GLN A 295 -25.39 13.79 19.10
CA GLN A 295 -25.31 14.77 20.18
C GLN A 295 -25.93 16.14 19.83
N GLN A 296 -26.36 16.35 18.59
CA GLN A 296 -27.14 17.54 18.30
C GLN A 296 -28.55 17.38 18.94
N PRO A 297 -28.93 18.18 19.94
CA PRO A 297 -30.27 18.12 20.48
C PRO A 297 -31.23 18.44 19.33
N LEU A 298 -32.22 17.60 19.13
CA LEU A 298 -33.39 17.94 18.33
C LEU A 298 -33.98 19.22 18.97
N ILE A 299 -33.64 20.37 18.40
CA ILE A 299 -34.25 21.63 18.82
C ILE A 299 -35.72 21.48 18.46
N GLY A 300 -36.52 21.19 19.48
CA GLY A 300 -37.94 21.13 19.37
C GLY A 300 -38.45 22.47 18.85
N GLY A 301 -39.15 22.42 17.74
CA GLY A 301 -39.86 23.56 17.23
C GLY A 301 -40.85 24.07 18.29
N LYS A 302 -40.88 25.36 18.40
CA LYS A 302 -42.08 26.10 18.84
C LYS A 302 -42.80 26.58 17.60
#